data_69ebf8f125c76197c11c73d8bddf0fac
#
_entry.id   69ebf8f125c76197c11c73d8bddf0fac
#
_cell.length_a   1.000
_cell.length_b   1.000
_cell.length_c   1.000
_cell.angle_alpha   90.00
_cell.angle_beta   90.00
_cell.angle_gamma   90.00
#
_symmetry.space_group_name_H-M   'P 1'
#
loop_
_entity.id
_entity.type
_entity.pdbx_description
1 polymer ?
#
loop_
_entity_poly.entity_id
_entity_poly.type
_entity_poly.pdbx_seq_one_letter_code
_entity_poly.pdbx_strand_id
1 'polypeptide(L)'
;EMEIAYNEVSREIEISTDIDYLQDIEGNLNLMLAVVENNIEDWQKNGNGIDQPADPDYTGGDIPDYIHKHILRTHLNGLEGQQVSSGTAASGSSFEYDNSGVISLDYVAEEVSIYAYIYNTETLEILDVVEKHIIE
;
A
#
# COMPACT_ATOMS: atom_id res chain seq x y z
N GLU A 1 -4.96 -4.04 -13.40
CA GLU A 1 -4.66 -5.39 -12.89
C GLU A 1 -3.25 -5.44 -12.31
N MET A 2 -3.02 -6.32 -11.34
CA MET A 2 -1.69 -6.51 -10.74
C MET A 2 -1.42 -8.00 -10.55
N GLU A 3 -0.25 -8.45 -11.01
CA GLU A 3 0.25 -9.80 -10.77
C GLU A 3 1.51 -9.75 -9.90
N ILE A 4 1.65 -10.71 -9.00
CA ILE A 4 2.78 -10.80 -8.06
C ILE A 4 3.40 -12.19 -8.13
N ALA A 5 4.72 -12.24 -8.29
CA ALA A 5 5.53 -13.44 -8.07
C ALA A 5 6.44 -13.18 -6.86
N TYR A 6 6.37 -14.05 -5.86
CA TYR A 6 7.17 -13.93 -4.63
C TYR A 6 7.94 -15.21 -4.37
N ASN A 7 9.23 -15.08 -4.07
CA ASN A 7 10.10 -16.19 -3.69
C ASN A 7 10.31 -16.15 -2.17
N GLU A 8 9.78 -17.14 -1.48
CA GLU A 8 9.84 -17.21 0.00
C GLU A 8 11.27 -17.37 0.54
N VAL A 9 12.18 -17.97 -0.24
CA VAL A 9 13.55 -18.21 0.19
C VAL A 9 14.43 -16.98 0.02
N SER A 10 14.42 -16.37 -1.16
CA SER A 10 15.19 -15.15 -1.44
C SER A 10 14.50 -13.88 -0.99
N ARG A 11 13.18 -13.94 -0.74
CA ARG A 11 12.30 -12.81 -0.45
C ARG A 11 12.22 -11.79 -1.58
N GLU A 12 12.63 -12.18 -2.75
CA GLU A 12 12.46 -11.37 -3.96
C GLU A 12 11.00 -11.35 -4.40
N ILE A 13 10.56 -10.18 -4.83
CA ILE A 13 9.22 -9.96 -5.35
C ILE A 13 9.32 -9.33 -6.73
N GLU A 14 8.51 -9.82 -7.65
CA GLU A 14 8.30 -9.25 -8.97
C GLU A 14 6.83 -8.87 -9.10
N ILE A 15 6.56 -7.66 -9.54
CA ILE A 15 5.21 -7.11 -9.67
C ILE A 15 5.03 -6.62 -11.10
N SER A 16 4.00 -7.12 -11.76
CA SER A 16 3.56 -6.64 -13.07
C SER A 16 2.21 -5.96 -12.92
N THR A 17 2.10 -4.75 -13.43
CA THR A 17 0.89 -3.93 -13.31
C THR A 17 0.43 -3.48 -14.68
N ASP A 18 -0.81 -3.79 -15.02
CA ASP A 18 -1.48 -3.35 -16.24
C ASP A 18 -2.56 -2.32 -15.89
N ILE A 19 -2.47 -1.16 -16.49
CA ILE A 19 -3.42 -0.06 -16.32
C ILE A 19 -4.18 0.14 -17.61
N ASP A 20 -5.50 -0.03 -17.59
CA ASP A 20 -6.39 0.24 -18.71
C ASP A 20 -7.21 1.50 -18.43
N TYR A 21 -7.14 2.47 -19.32
CA TYR A 21 -7.92 3.70 -19.24
C TYR A 21 -9.29 3.51 -19.91
N LEU A 22 -10.33 3.43 -19.10
CA LEU A 22 -11.71 3.19 -19.58
C LEU A 22 -12.41 4.47 -20.05
N GLN A 23 -11.85 5.61 -19.70
CA GLN A 23 -12.30 6.95 -20.11
C GLN A 23 -11.10 7.88 -20.23
N ASP A 24 -11.29 9.05 -20.86
CA ASP A 24 -10.25 10.06 -20.89
C ASP A 24 -9.99 10.59 -19.46
N ILE A 25 -8.74 10.60 -19.04
CA ILE A 25 -8.34 11.11 -17.73
C ILE A 25 -7.27 12.18 -17.93
N GLU A 26 -7.55 13.38 -17.44
CA GLU A 26 -6.61 14.50 -17.49
C GLU A 26 -5.75 14.57 -16.22
N GLY A 27 -4.53 15.04 -16.38
CA GLY A 27 -3.58 15.29 -15.32
C GLY A 27 -2.35 14.39 -15.36
N ASN A 28 -1.41 14.70 -14.50
CA ASN A 28 -0.20 13.88 -14.30
C ASN A 28 -0.51 12.78 -13.28
N LEU A 29 -0.43 11.54 -13.71
CA LEU A 29 -0.77 10.38 -12.89
C LEU A 29 0.47 9.56 -12.60
N ASN A 30 0.63 9.18 -11.33
CA ASN A 30 1.66 8.25 -10.89
C ASN A 30 1.05 6.99 -10.29
N LEU A 31 1.73 5.86 -10.52
CA LEU A 31 1.46 4.58 -9.87
C LEU A 31 2.40 4.41 -8.68
N MET A 32 1.83 4.13 -7.51
CA MET A 32 2.55 3.80 -6.29
C MET A 32 2.40 2.32 -5.95
N LEU A 33 3.50 1.68 -5.55
CA LEU A 33 3.51 0.33 -5.02
C LEU A 33 3.90 0.36 -3.55
N ALA A 34 2.93 0.22 -2.66
CA ALA A 34 3.12 0.27 -1.22
C ALA A 34 3.17 -1.14 -0.61
N VAL A 35 4.13 -1.38 0.26
CA VAL A 35 4.21 -2.58 1.08
C VAL A 35 3.49 -2.32 2.40
N VAL A 36 2.46 -3.09 2.67
CA VAL A 36 1.61 -2.97 3.86
C VAL A 36 1.64 -4.30 4.61
N GLU A 37 1.81 -4.24 5.93
CA GLU A 37 1.80 -5.40 6.81
C GLU A 37 0.65 -5.30 7.80
N ASN A 38 -0.01 -6.43 8.02
CA ASN A 38 -1.10 -6.56 8.98
C ASN A 38 -0.64 -7.26 10.26
N ASN A 39 -1.51 -7.21 11.26
CA ASN A 39 -1.39 -7.98 12.51
C ASN A 39 -0.06 -7.79 13.26
N ILE A 40 0.45 -6.55 13.26
CA ILE A 40 1.65 -6.19 14.01
C ILE A 40 1.25 -5.93 15.47
N GLU A 41 1.73 -6.76 16.38
CA GLU A 41 1.58 -6.55 17.83
C GLU A 41 2.65 -5.56 18.31
N ASP A 42 2.22 -4.41 18.80
CA ASP A 42 3.10 -3.37 19.33
C ASP A 42 2.32 -2.43 20.24
N TRP A 43 3.03 -1.53 20.91
CA TRP A 43 2.44 -0.52 21.76
C TRP A 43 1.57 0.47 21.00
N GLN A 44 0.39 0.73 21.54
CA GLN A 44 -0.51 1.79 21.09
C GLN A 44 -0.69 2.81 22.19
N LYS A 45 -0.42 4.08 21.90
CA LYS A 45 -0.73 5.15 22.83
C LYS A 45 -2.23 5.26 23.00
N ASN A 46 -2.68 5.15 24.24
CA ASN A 46 -4.09 5.37 24.55
C ASN A 46 -4.37 6.87 24.63
N GLY A 47 -5.08 7.38 23.62
CA GLY A 47 -5.47 8.80 23.54
C GLY A 47 -6.73 9.17 24.34
N ASN A 48 -7.36 8.19 25.01
CA ASN A 48 -8.52 8.42 25.85
C ASN A 48 -8.08 9.15 27.13
N GLY A 49 -8.17 10.49 27.08
CA GLY A 49 -7.96 11.33 28.27
C GLY A 49 -9.06 11.16 29.31
N ILE A 50 -8.88 11.82 30.42
CA ILE A 50 -9.76 11.80 31.61
C ILE A 50 -11.21 12.17 31.29
N ASP A 51 -11.45 12.83 30.18
CA ASP A 51 -12.77 13.35 29.77
C ASP A 51 -13.55 12.42 28.81
N GLN A 52 -13.02 11.25 28.48
CA GLN A 52 -13.75 10.28 27.67
C GLN A 52 -14.51 9.29 28.57
N PRO A 53 -15.79 9.02 28.30
CA PRO A 53 -16.51 7.98 29.03
C PRO A 53 -15.77 6.66 28.86
N ALA A 54 -15.65 5.95 29.94
CA ALA A 54 -14.84 4.75 30.08
C ALA A 54 -15.02 3.79 28.91
N ASP A 55 -14.01 3.69 28.07
CA ASP A 55 -13.74 2.48 27.30
C ASP A 55 -13.55 1.36 28.33
N PRO A 56 -14.35 0.28 28.29
CA PRO A 56 -14.22 -0.82 29.25
C PRO A 56 -12.84 -1.48 29.24
N ASP A 57 -12.09 -1.30 28.14
CA ASP A 57 -10.71 -1.80 27.99
C ASP A 57 -9.66 -0.75 28.41
N TYR A 58 -10.08 0.42 28.90
CA TYR A 58 -9.16 1.47 29.34
C TYR A 58 -8.53 1.14 30.68
N THR A 59 -7.26 0.82 30.67
CA THR A 59 -6.46 0.51 31.88
C THR A 59 -5.63 1.70 32.39
N GLY A 60 -5.81 2.90 31.83
CA GLY A 60 -5.13 4.12 32.28
C GLY A 60 -3.72 4.30 31.73
N GLY A 61 -3.30 3.56 30.70
CA GLY A 61 -1.98 3.65 30.10
C GLY A 61 -1.96 3.25 28.64
N ASP A 62 -0.77 3.17 28.07
CA ASP A 62 -0.58 2.66 26.72
C ASP A 62 -0.93 1.17 26.66
N ILE A 63 -1.44 0.72 25.51
CA ILE A 63 -1.82 -0.67 25.27
C ILE A 63 -0.61 -1.39 24.69
N PRO A 64 0.04 -2.34 25.43
CA PRO A 64 1.30 -2.94 24.97
C PRO A 64 1.14 -4.01 23.89
N ASP A 65 -0.03 -4.61 23.80
CA ASP A 65 -0.36 -5.75 22.94
C ASP A 65 -1.41 -5.41 21.90
N TYR A 66 -1.42 -4.14 21.45
CA TYR A 66 -2.33 -3.70 20.41
C TYR A 66 -1.96 -4.31 19.06
N ILE A 67 -2.95 -4.83 18.34
CA ILE A 67 -2.76 -5.38 16.99
C ILE A 67 -3.00 -4.30 15.96
N HIS A 68 -1.90 -3.82 15.37
CA HIS A 68 -1.94 -2.84 14.28
C HIS A 68 -2.28 -3.52 12.95
N LYS A 69 -3.16 -2.89 12.18
CA LYS A 69 -3.57 -3.37 10.85
C LYS A 69 -3.22 -2.34 9.80
N HIS A 70 -2.94 -2.80 8.58
CA HIS A 70 -2.64 -1.97 7.41
C HIS A 70 -1.51 -0.96 7.67
N ILE A 71 -0.41 -1.43 8.23
CA ILE A 71 0.75 -0.58 8.50
C ILE A 71 1.60 -0.47 7.26
N LEU A 72 1.74 0.75 6.76
CA LEU A 72 2.67 1.05 5.66
C LEU A 72 4.11 0.83 6.12
N ARG A 73 4.82 -0.06 5.43
CA ARG A 73 6.23 -0.36 5.71
C ARG A 73 7.17 0.43 4.81
N THR A 74 6.94 0.38 3.51
CA THR A 74 7.78 1.06 2.51
C THR A 74 7.05 1.17 1.18
N HIS A 75 7.67 1.88 0.25
CA HIS A 75 7.27 1.89 -1.16
C HIS A 75 8.35 1.20 -1.99
N LEU A 76 7.94 0.34 -2.94
CA LEU A 76 8.88 -0.42 -3.78
C LEU A 76 9.43 0.42 -4.93
N ASN A 77 8.72 1.42 -5.37
CA ASN A 77 9.07 2.26 -6.53
C ASN A 77 9.32 3.74 -6.17
N GLY A 78 9.83 3.98 -4.96
CA GLY A 78 10.23 5.32 -4.50
C GLY A 78 9.09 6.14 -3.91
N LEU A 79 9.41 7.34 -3.44
CA LEU A 79 8.47 8.20 -2.72
C LEU A 79 7.38 8.82 -3.60
N GLU A 80 7.64 8.96 -4.89
CA GLU A 80 6.69 9.56 -5.85
C GLU A 80 6.05 8.51 -6.76
N GLY A 81 6.63 7.30 -6.81
CA GLY A 81 6.20 6.23 -7.68
C GLY A 81 6.62 6.39 -9.14
N GLN A 82 5.91 5.72 -10.04
CA GLN A 82 6.14 5.72 -11.48
C GLN A 82 5.11 6.58 -12.19
N GLN A 83 5.55 7.53 -13.01
CA GLN A 83 4.65 8.26 -13.88
C GLN A 83 4.04 7.31 -14.92
N VAL A 84 2.71 7.27 -14.98
CA VAL A 84 1.94 6.42 -15.89
C VAL A 84 1.12 7.21 -16.90
N SER A 85 0.95 8.51 -16.69
CA SER A 85 0.36 9.43 -17.63
C SER A 85 0.83 10.86 -17.39
N SER A 86 0.95 11.63 -18.47
CA SER A 86 1.24 13.06 -18.46
C SER A 86 0.30 13.76 -19.43
N GLY A 87 -0.42 14.78 -18.95
CA GLY A 87 -1.44 15.47 -19.73
C GLY A 87 -2.75 14.70 -19.77
N THR A 88 -3.06 14.03 -20.86
CA THR A 88 -4.31 13.27 -21.02
C THR A 88 -4.02 11.80 -21.33
N ALA A 89 -4.57 10.90 -20.52
CA ALA A 89 -4.65 9.48 -20.82
C ALA A 89 -5.93 9.22 -21.59
N ALA A 90 -5.83 8.78 -22.85
CA ALA A 90 -6.99 8.56 -23.69
C ALA A 90 -7.72 7.26 -23.34
N SER A 91 -9.04 7.28 -23.43
CA SER A 91 -9.87 6.08 -23.31
C SER A 91 -9.41 4.99 -24.27
N GLY A 92 -9.30 3.75 -23.79
CA GLY A 92 -8.82 2.61 -24.56
C GLY A 92 -7.31 2.47 -24.65
N SER A 93 -6.53 3.42 -24.10
CA SER A 93 -5.08 3.26 -23.96
C SER A 93 -4.73 2.45 -22.72
N SER A 94 -3.51 1.91 -22.69
CA SER A 94 -2.99 1.12 -21.57
C SER A 94 -1.55 1.48 -21.26
N PHE A 95 -1.13 1.16 -20.04
CA PHE A 95 0.24 1.30 -19.57
C PHE A 95 0.65 0.06 -18.79
N GLU A 96 1.78 -0.54 -19.15
CA GLU A 96 2.35 -1.69 -18.46
C GLU A 96 3.57 -1.25 -17.65
N TYR A 97 3.67 -1.74 -16.41
CA TYR A 97 4.79 -1.42 -15.54
C TYR A 97 5.22 -2.62 -14.71
N ASP A 98 6.49 -2.96 -14.83
CA ASP A 98 7.12 -4.01 -14.05
C ASP A 98 8.06 -3.41 -13.01
N ASN A 99 8.03 -3.96 -11.81
CA ASN A 99 8.90 -3.59 -10.71
C ASN A 99 9.38 -4.84 -9.97
N SER A 100 10.57 -4.76 -9.41
CA SER A 100 11.12 -5.81 -8.56
C SER A 100 11.71 -5.23 -7.30
N GLY A 101 11.74 -6.02 -6.24
CA GLY A 101 12.29 -5.63 -4.97
C GLY A 101 12.55 -6.82 -4.06
N VAL A 102 12.88 -6.52 -2.81
CA VAL A 102 13.07 -7.53 -1.76
C VAL A 102 12.22 -7.15 -0.56
N ILE A 103 11.46 -8.10 -0.07
CA ILE A 103 10.67 -7.93 1.16
C ILE A 103 11.58 -8.12 2.36
N SER A 104 11.65 -7.13 3.25
CA SER A 104 12.51 -7.17 4.43
C SER A 104 12.27 -8.42 5.28
N LEU A 105 13.35 -8.96 5.84
CA LEU A 105 13.28 -10.06 6.83
C LEU A 105 12.56 -9.65 8.13
N ASP A 106 12.46 -8.34 8.38
CA ASP A 106 11.75 -7.81 9.55
C ASP A 106 10.23 -7.90 9.42
N TYR A 107 9.71 -8.19 8.21
CA TYR A 107 8.27 -8.32 7.96
C TYR A 107 7.83 -9.78 7.97
N VAL A 108 6.64 -10.03 8.49
CA VAL A 108 5.99 -11.34 8.41
C VAL A 108 5.33 -11.48 7.04
N ALA A 109 5.92 -12.28 6.17
CA ALA A 109 5.53 -12.34 4.75
C ALA A 109 4.05 -12.74 4.54
N GLU A 110 3.52 -13.61 5.38
CA GLU A 110 2.12 -14.04 5.38
C GLU A 110 1.15 -12.89 5.68
N GLU A 111 1.64 -11.82 6.31
CA GLU A 111 0.87 -10.63 6.67
C GLU A 111 1.11 -9.45 5.71
N VAL A 112 1.93 -9.65 4.69
CA VAL A 112 2.28 -8.59 3.74
C VAL A 112 1.36 -8.60 2.53
N SER A 113 0.84 -7.41 2.22
CA SER A 113 0.12 -7.09 0.97
C SER A 113 0.84 -5.99 0.20
N ILE A 114 0.69 -6.00 -1.11
CA ILE A 114 1.04 -4.88 -1.98
C ILE A 114 -0.24 -4.13 -2.33
N TYR A 115 -0.20 -2.83 -2.12
CA TYR A 115 -1.21 -1.89 -2.60
C TYR A 115 -0.65 -1.15 -3.80
N ALA A 116 -1.26 -1.34 -4.95
CA ALA A 116 -0.99 -0.54 -6.14
C ALA A 116 -2.09 0.52 -6.26
N TYR A 117 -1.72 1.80 -6.26
CA TYR A 117 -2.69 2.86 -6.44
C TYR A 117 -2.19 3.93 -7.41
N ILE A 118 -3.13 4.49 -8.15
CA ILE A 118 -2.89 5.57 -9.10
C ILE A 118 -3.41 6.86 -8.48
N TYR A 119 -2.60 7.89 -8.49
CA TYR A 119 -2.97 9.18 -7.96
C TYR A 119 -2.59 10.33 -8.89
N ASN A 120 -3.34 11.40 -8.82
CA ASN A 120 -3.00 12.66 -9.48
C ASN A 120 -1.96 13.40 -8.65
N THR A 121 -0.81 13.71 -9.25
CA THR A 121 0.33 14.32 -8.52
C THR A 121 0.09 15.77 -8.09
N GLU A 122 -0.85 16.46 -8.71
CA GLU A 122 -1.19 17.86 -8.39
C GLU A 122 -2.30 17.96 -7.34
N THR A 123 -3.36 17.16 -7.50
CA THR A 123 -4.52 17.18 -6.60
C THR A 123 -4.43 16.20 -5.45
N LEU A 124 -3.54 15.20 -5.55
CA LEU A 124 -3.38 14.07 -4.63
C LEU A 124 -4.62 13.15 -4.55
N GLU A 125 -5.54 13.27 -5.50
CA GLU A 125 -6.69 12.39 -5.61
C GLU A 125 -6.25 11.00 -6.04
N ILE A 126 -6.70 9.97 -5.31
CA ILE A 126 -6.52 8.56 -5.66
C ILE A 126 -7.64 8.15 -6.60
N LEU A 127 -7.29 7.68 -7.79
CA LEU A 127 -8.25 7.30 -8.81
C LEU A 127 -8.65 5.84 -8.75
N ASP A 128 -7.72 4.97 -8.38
CA ASP A 128 -7.95 3.53 -8.26
C ASP A 128 -6.92 2.89 -7.33
N VAL A 129 -7.30 1.78 -6.71
CA VAL A 129 -6.43 1.00 -5.82
C VAL A 129 -6.72 -0.49 -5.95
N VAL A 130 -5.66 -1.29 -5.98
CA VAL A 130 -5.72 -2.75 -5.95
C VAL A 130 -4.82 -3.27 -4.84
N GLU A 131 -5.33 -4.20 -4.06
CA GLU A 131 -4.57 -4.92 -3.02
C GLU A 131 -4.36 -6.37 -3.45
N LYS A 132 -3.17 -6.91 -3.17
CA LYS A 132 -2.88 -8.34 -3.33
C LYS A 132 -1.89 -8.81 -2.27
N HIS A 133 -2.22 -9.92 -1.60
CA HIS A 133 -1.28 -10.59 -0.70
C HIS A 133 -0.11 -11.18 -1.48
N ILE A 134 1.09 -11.17 -0.91
CA ILE A 134 2.27 -11.76 -1.54
C ILE A 134 2.32 -13.28 -1.42
N ILE A 135 1.69 -13.81 -0.38
CA ILE A 135 1.46 -15.26 -0.18
C ILE A 135 -0.04 -15.48 -0.17
N GLU A 136 -0.48 -16.34 -1.04
CA GLU A 136 -1.89 -16.76 -1.12
C GLU A 136 -2.17 -17.98 -0.22
#